data_6e567a6bcc24eee5a4bc1e8155e4affe
#
_entry.id   6e567a6bcc24eee5a4bc1e8155e4affe
#
_cell.length_a   1.000
_cell.length_b   1.000
_cell.length_c   1.000
_cell.angle_alpha   90.00
_cell.angle_beta   90.00
_cell.angle_gamma   90.00
#
_symmetry.space_group_name_H-M   'P 1'
#
loop_
_entity.id
_entity.type
_entity.pdbx_description
1 polymer ?
#
loop_
_entity_poly.entity_id
_entity_poly.type
_entity_poly.pdbx_seq_one_letter_code
_entity_poly.pdbx_strand_id
1 'polypeptide(L)'
;MAWMILLAAFSLFVLLAISIPWTAIYIVQHATTPMIAQLEPTVGTVLLYTSSAADPIAVTGARDDIPQGSRLVTTGAATQGVLGLSAQPNSSQAIGTVHLYPGTTLTVLRIQQPRFQSSRQPYGVRLRLDGGRIRIFTNSRDERALVVRVDLPHGYAVLSEGSYNFSVQESRTDLSVSQGEVQLVHDSGAALAVGPGLRTWMDGSTPPQETISAERNLIRSGDFNQPLLEEWEVYAEAPYVAAGTVEVGEQDGRRVAHFVRLGEDGIHTEVGMVQKIDQDVNGYDSLVFHLDVRLLRQTLQGAGEKSSEFPLRIEIAYTDIYGKDLRWGHGFYYRDPPAAWPLIGGDKIAPYSWYSYESPNLMELLRDTRPAHINSVRIYASGWNYEAMISEAGLFVE
;
A
#
# COMPACT_ATOMS: atom_id res chain seq x y z
N MET A 1 -30.21 -56.65 34.83
CA MET A 1 -30.67 -55.61 33.89
C MET A 1 -30.60 -54.20 34.47
N ALA A 2 -31.15 -53.86 35.64
CA ALA A 2 -31.17 -52.48 36.15
C ALA A 2 -29.76 -51.82 36.28
N TRP A 3 -28.75 -52.56 36.73
CA TRP A 3 -27.38 -52.08 36.85
C TRP A 3 -26.70 -51.76 35.50
N MET A 4 -27.00 -52.50 34.48
CA MET A 4 -26.48 -52.26 33.11
C MET A 4 -27.10 -50.98 32.53
N ILE A 5 -28.38 -50.76 32.75
CA ILE A 5 -29.07 -49.55 32.31
C ILE A 5 -28.51 -48.31 33.06
N LEU A 6 -28.31 -48.43 34.38
CA LEU A 6 -27.74 -47.36 35.19
C LEU A 6 -26.30 -47.00 34.74
N LEU A 7 -25.49 -48.02 34.49
CA LEU A 7 -24.10 -47.86 34.02
C LEU A 7 -24.03 -47.24 32.63
N ALA A 8 -24.96 -47.65 31.70
CA ALA A 8 -25.06 -47.08 30.38
C ALA A 8 -25.53 -45.60 30.46
N ALA A 9 -26.52 -45.29 31.29
CA ALA A 9 -26.99 -43.94 31.49
C ALA A 9 -25.91 -43.02 32.12
N PHE A 10 -25.16 -43.53 33.08
CA PHE A 10 -24.05 -42.83 33.68
C PHE A 10 -22.93 -42.58 32.69
N SER A 11 -22.55 -43.60 31.90
CA SER A 11 -21.55 -43.47 30.84
C SER A 11 -21.97 -42.47 29.79
N LEU A 12 -23.25 -42.47 29.37
CA LEU A 12 -23.79 -41.46 28.45
C LEU A 12 -23.75 -40.07 29.05
N PHE A 13 -24.13 -39.92 30.31
CA PHE A 13 -24.09 -38.64 31.03
C PHE A 13 -22.65 -38.10 31.07
N VAL A 14 -21.67 -38.92 31.44
CA VAL A 14 -20.25 -38.51 31.50
C VAL A 14 -19.74 -38.13 30.10
N LEU A 15 -20.11 -38.88 29.08
CA LEU A 15 -19.74 -38.61 27.70
C LEU A 15 -20.31 -37.25 27.24
N LEU A 16 -21.59 -36.97 27.53
CA LEU A 16 -22.21 -35.70 27.22
C LEU A 16 -21.62 -34.54 28.05
N ALA A 17 -21.36 -34.77 29.33
CA ALA A 17 -20.78 -33.76 30.24
C ALA A 17 -19.35 -33.33 29.80
N ILE A 18 -18.62 -34.20 29.11
CA ILE A 18 -17.28 -33.88 28.55
C ILE A 18 -17.40 -33.35 27.13
N SER A 19 -18.19 -33.99 26.26
CA SER A 19 -18.25 -33.65 24.83
C SER A 19 -18.92 -32.30 24.56
N ILE A 20 -19.96 -31.93 25.33
CA ILE A 20 -20.67 -30.66 25.11
C ILE A 20 -19.77 -29.45 25.41
N PRO A 21 -19.09 -29.33 26.57
CA PRO A 21 -18.17 -28.24 26.84
C PRO A 21 -17.01 -28.21 25.83
N TRP A 22 -16.45 -29.39 25.51
CA TRP A 22 -15.36 -29.47 24.56
C TRP A 22 -15.75 -28.99 23.17
N THR A 23 -16.92 -29.43 22.67
CA THR A 23 -17.49 -28.98 21.40
C THR A 23 -17.79 -27.48 21.42
N ALA A 24 -18.35 -26.97 22.52
CA ALA A 24 -18.61 -25.56 22.68
C ALA A 24 -17.33 -24.72 22.62
N ILE A 25 -16.29 -25.14 23.36
CA ILE A 25 -14.96 -24.49 23.33
C ILE A 25 -14.36 -24.57 21.91
N TYR A 26 -14.45 -25.72 21.27
CA TYR A 26 -13.95 -25.88 19.89
C TYR A 26 -14.66 -24.91 18.93
N ILE A 27 -15.99 -24.80 18.99
CA ILE A 27 -16.77 -23.86 18.15
C ILE A 27 -16.37 -22.41 18.46
N VAL A 28 -16.28 -22.05 19.73
CA VAL A 28 -15.89 -20.68 20.13
C VAL A 28 -14.49 -20.34 19.61
N GLN A 29 -13.55 -21.29 19.65
CA GLN A 29 -12.18 -21.06 19.19
C GLN A 29 -12.03 -21.05 17.66
N HIS A 30 -12.88 -21.78 16.92
CA HIS A 30 -12.64 -22.00 15.48
C HIS A 30 -13.73 -21.39 14.56
N ALA A 31 -14.86 -20.91 15.11
CA ALA A 31 -15.88 -20.27 14.28
C ALA A 31 -15.39 -18.94 13.72
N THR A 32 -15.58 -18.76 12.41
CA THR A 32 -15.20 -17.55 11.68
C THR A 32 -16.42 -16.91 11.02
N THR A 33 -16.33 -15.61 10.79
CA THR A 33 -17.30 -14.83 9.99
C THR A 33 -16.56 -14.11 8.85
N PRO A 34 -17.23 -13.85 7.72
CA PRO A 34 -16.64 -13.05 6.65
C PRO A 34 -16.27 -11.65 7.17
N MET A 35 -15.17 -11.11 6.67
CA MET A 35 -14.81 -9.70 6.75
C MET A 35 -15.28 -8.97 5.49
N ILE A 36 -15.20 -7.67 5.52
CA ILE A 36 -15.58 -6.80 4.41
C ILE A 36 -14.36 -6.47 3.58
N ALA A 37 -14.50 -6.62 2.27
CA ALA A 37 -13.56 -6.10 1.29
C ALA A 37 -14.21 -4.93 0.54
N GLN A 38 -13.50 -3.81 0.49
CA GLN A 38 -13.92 -2.58 -0.16
C GLN A 38 -12.97 -2.29 -1.32
N LEU A 39 -13.50 -2.07 -2.51
CA LEU A 39 -12.71 -1.73 -3.70
C LEU A 39 -12.87 -0.25 -4.02
N GLU A 40 -11.77 0.46 -4.14
CA GLU A 40 -11.72 1.84 -4.56
C GLU A 40 -10.80 2.00 -5.78
N PRO A 41 -11.34 2.14 -7.01
CA PRO A 41 -10.56 2.51 -8.17
C PRO A 41 -9.96 3.91 -7.98
N THR A 42 -8.65 4.03 -8.08
CA THR A 42 -7.94 5.32 -7.93
C THR A 42 -7.73 5.99 -9.28
N VAL A 43 -7.52 5.20 -10.31
CA VAL A 43 -7.42 5.66 -11.71
C VAL A 43 -8.10 4.63 -12.62
N GLY A 44 -8.91 5.11 -13.55
CA GLY A 44 -9.57 4.27 -14.55
C GLY A 44 -10.70 3.41 -13.99
N THR A 45 -10.91 2.23 -14.57
CA THR A 45 -12.02 1.33 -14.24
C THR A 45 -11.49 -0.04 -13.91
N VAL A 46 -11.84 -0.56 -12.74
CA VAL A 46 -11.55 -1.95 -12.34
C VAL A 46 -12.74 -2.83 -12.72
N LEU A 47 -12.48 -3.93 -13.42
CA LEU A 47 -13.50 -4.90 -13.76
C LEU A 47 -13.65 -5.91 -12.62
N LEU A 48 -14.87 -6.03 -12.09
CA LEU A 48 -15.24 -6.99 -11.05
C LEU A 48 -16.03 -8.14 -11.65
N TYR A 49 -15.47 -9.34 -11.61
CA TYR A 49 -16.13 -10.59 -11.97
C TYR A 49 -16.62 -11.27 -10.70
N THR A 50 -17.92 -11.54 -10.63
CA THR A 50 -18.54 -12.26 -9.50
C THR A 50 -19.19 -13.54 -9.99
N SER A 51 -19.33 -14.52 -9.13
CA SER A 51 -20.03 -15.78 -9.47
C SER A 51 -21.53 -15.60 -9.75
N SER A 52 -22.11 -14.46 -9.33
CA SER A 52 -23.54 -14.16 -9.48
C SER A 52 -23.89 -13.38 -10.75
N ALA A 53 -22.91 -12.82 -11.47
CA ALA A 53 -23.12 -12.04 -12.69
C ALA A 53 -22.43 -12.73 -13.88
N ALA A 54 -23.13 -12.80 -15.02
CA ALA A 54 -22.58 -13.34 -16.26
C ALA A 54 -21.52 -12.40 -16.87
N ASP A 55 -21.73 -11.08 -16.78
CA ASP A 55 -20.85 -10.07 -17.30
C ASP A 55 -20.08 -9.36 -16.17
N PRO A 56 -18.85 -8.86 -16.45
CA PRO A 56 -18.09 -8.10 -15.48
C PRO A 56 -18.75 -6.76 -15.15
N ILE A 57 -18.69 -6.38 -13.89
CA ILE A 57 -19.17 -5.09 -13.41
C ILE A 57 -18.02 -4.09 -13.51
N ALA A 58 -18.22 -3.00 -14.25
CA ALA A 58 -17.28 -1.90 -14.32
C ALA A 58 -17.39 -1.05 -13.04
N VAL A 59 -16.37 -1.07 -12.22
CA VAL A 59 -16.27 -0.28 -10.98
C VAL A 59 -15.46 0.97 -11.26
N THR A 60 -16.10 2.14 -11.12
CA THR A 60 -15.50 3.47 -11.37
C THR A 60 -15.44 4.35 -10.12
N GLY A 61 -16.00 3.91 -9.01
CA GLY A 61 -15.99 4.57 -7.71
C GLY A 61 -15.93 3.56 -6.58
N ALA A 62 -15.82 4.02 -5.36
CA ALA A 62 -15.76 3.16 -4.19
C ALA A 62 -16.96 2.20 -4.14
N ARG A 63 -16.66 0.92 -3.92
CA ARG A 63 -17.65 -0.13 -3.80
C ARG A 63 -17.37 -0.97 -2.55
N ASP A 64 -18.31 -0.93 -1.65
CA ASP A 64 -18.32 -1.75 -0.45
C ASP A 64 -18.81 -3.17 -0.78
N ASP A 65 -18.42 -4.13 0.05
CA ASP A 65 -18.89 -5.51 -0.01
C ASP A 65 -18.51 -6.23 -1.32
N ILE A 66 -17.21 -6.41 -1.53
CA ILE A 66 -16.69 -7.27 -2.60
C ILE A 66 -16.86 -8.73 -2.18
N PRO A 67 -17.69 -9.54 -2.88
CA PRO A 67 -17.95 -10.92 -2.50
C PRO A 67 -16.67 -11.78 -2.53
N GLN A 68 -16.58 -12.75 -1.63
CA GLN A 68 -15.54 -13.79 -1.73
C GLN A 68 -15.73 -14.59 -3.01
N GLY A 69 -14.63 -15.00 -3.64
CA GLY A 69 -14.61 -15.63 -4.97
C GLY A 69 -14.58 -14.62 -6.12
N SER A 70 -14.68 -13.33 -5.86
CA SER A 70 -14.61 -12.29 -6.90
C SER A 70 -13.21 -12.15 -7.47
N ARG A 71 -13.13 -11.92 -8.79
CA ARG A 71 -11.90 -11.61 -9.52
C ARG A 71 -11.90 -10.15 -9.95
N LEU A 72 -10.84 -9.43 -9.62
CA LEU A 72 -10.59 -8.05 -9.94
C LEU A 72 -9.58 -7.97 -11.08
N VAL A 73 -9.87 -7.18 -12.12
CA VAL A 73 -8.99 -7.01 -13.27
C VAL A 73 -8.82 -5.52 -13.56
N THR A 74 -7.58 -5.06 -13.55
CA THR A 74 -7.22 -3.70 -13.99
C THR A 74 -6.83 -3.74 -15.46
N THR A 75 -7.69 -3.17 -16.31
CA THR A 75 -7.46 -3.09 -17.76
C THR A 75 -7.04 -1.68 -18.15
N GLY A 76 -5.98 -1.54 -18.92
CA GLY A 76 -5.47 -0.24 -19.35
C GLY A 76 -4.18 0.17 -18.65
N ALA A 77 -3.38 0.97 -19.35
CA ALA A 77 -2.01 1.29 -18.98
C ALA A 77 -1.86 2.12 -17.69
N ALA A 78 -2.94 2.76 -17.22
CA ALA A 78 -2.91 3.60 -16.03
C ALA A 78 -3.93 3.19 -14.96
N THR A 79 -4.68 2.08 -15.17
CA THR A 79 -5.74 1.68 -14.23
C THR A 79 -5.14 1.17 -12.93
N GLN A 80 -5.56 1.77 -11.82
CA GLN A 80 -5.16 1.36 -10.47
C GLN A 80 -6.37 1.28 -9.55
N GLY A 81 -6.27 0.49 -8.50
CA GLY A 81 -7.29 0.39 -7.47
C GLY A 81 -6.73 -0.07 -6.14
N VAL A 82 -7.44 0.20 -5.08
CA VAL A 82 -7.10 -0.23 -3.72
C VAL A 82 -8.21 -1.13 -3.19
N LEU A 83 -7.84 -2.32 -2.75
CA LEU A 83 -8.70 -3.22 -2.03
C LEU A 83 -8.42 -3.07 -0.54
N GLY A 84 -9.33 -2.46 0.20
CA GLY A 84 -9.30 -2.32 1.65
C GLY A 84 -9.88 -3.56 2.33
N LEU A 85 -9.26 -4.02 3.41
CA LEU A 85 -9.69 -5.16 4.22
C LEU A 85 -10.09 -4.65 5.61
N SER A 86 -11.37 -4.75 5.97
CA SER A 86 -11.90 -4.23 7.23
C SER A 86 -12.65 -5.29 8.03
N ALA A 87 -12.47 -5.28 9.34
CA ALA A 87 -13.19 -6.18 10.24
C ALA A 87 -14.66 -5.78 10.47
N GLN A 88 -14.99 -4.49 10.29
CA GLN A 88 -16.33 -3.95 10.54
C GLN A 88 -16.82 -3.11 9.35
N PRO A 89 -18.15 -3.10 9.07
CA PRO A 89 -18.76 -2.22 8.10
C PRO A 89 -18.52 -0.75 8.48
N ASN A 90 -18.21 0.09 7.52
CA ASN A 90 -17.97 1.53 7.70
C ASN A 90 -16.86 1.88 8.72
N SER A 91 -15.99 0.93 9.02
CA SER A 91 -14.77 1.21 9.75
C SER A 91 -13.83 1.97 8.83
N SER A 92 -13.45 3.17 9.21
CA SER A 92 -12.34 3.91 8.59
C SER A 92 -10.98 3.23 8.83
N GLN A 93 -10.98 2.06 9.46
CA GLN A 93 -9.80 1.34 9.90
C GLN A 93 -9.69 0.02 9.13
N ALA A 94 -8.95 0.06 8.02
CA ALA A 94 -8.52 -1.15 7.34
C ALA A 94 -7.40 -1.83 8.14
N ILE A 95 -7.47 -3.16 8.27
CA ILE A 95 -6.39 -3.99 8.84
C ILE A 95 -5.33 -4.35 7.79
N GLY A 96 -5.60 -4.04 6.54
CA GLY A 96 -4.69 -4.20 5.43
C GLY A 96 -5.25 -3.61 4.16
N THR A 97 -4.38 -3.28 3.23
CA THR A 97 -4.71 -2.78 1.90
C THR A 97 -3.92 -3.53 0.83
N VAL A 98 -4.55 -3.74 -0.31
CA VAL A 98 -3.91 -4.33 -1.50
C VAL A 98 -4.05 -3.32 -2.64
N HIS A 99 -2.94 -2.73 -3.06
CA HIS A 99 -2.89 -1.89 -4.23
C HIS A 99 -2.79 -2.77 -5.48
N LEU A 100 -3.64 -2.52 -6.45
CA LEU A 100 -3.65 -3.18 -7.76
C LEU A 100 -3.07 -2.21 -8.79
N TYR A 101 -1.97 -2.60 -9.40
CA TYR A 101 -1.34 -1.85 -10.49
C TYR A 101 -1.93 -2.21 -11.86
N PRO A 102 -1.59 -1.48 -12.93
CA PRO A 102 -2.08 -1.80 -14.28
C PRO A 102 -1.78 -3.25 -14.70
N GLY A 103 -2.73 -3.86 -15.43
CA GLY A 103 -2.58 -5.23 -15.93
C GLY A 103 -2.68 -6.33 -14.86
N THR A 104 -3.24 -6.03 -13.69
CA THR A 104 -3.35 -6.99 -12.58
C THR A 104 -4.64 -7.80 -12.66
N THR A 105 -4.52 -9.10 -12.39
CA THR A 105 -5.64 -10.03 -12.18
C THR A 105 -5.51 -10.64 -10.78
N LEU A 106 -6.38 -10.22 -9.87
CA LEU A 106 -6.43 -10.63 -8.47
C LEU A 106 -7.77 -11.28 -8.15
N THR A 107 -7.76 -12.45 -7.52
CA THR A 107 -8.96 -13.12 -7.01
C THR A 107 -8.98 -13.09 -5.49
N VAL A 108 -10.09 -12.61 -4.91
CA VAL A 108 -10.34 -12.61 -3.47
C VAL A 108 -10.94 -13.94 -3.07
N LEU A 109 -10.11 -14.90 -2.63
CA LEU A 109 -10.60 -16.26 -2.35
C LEU A 109 -11.34 -16.33 -1.03
N ARG A 110 -10.76 -15.74 0.04
CA ARG A 110 -11.33 -15.83 1.38
C ARG A 110 -10.84 -14.68 2.24
N ILE A 111 -11.75 -14.06 3.01
CA ILE A 111 -11.44 -13.01 3.98
C ILE A 111 -12.28 -13.28 5.22
N GLN A 112 -11.62 -13.60 6.36
CA GLN A 112 -12.31 -14.09 7.55
C GLN A 112 -11.76 -13.50 8.83
N GLN A 113 -12.68 -13.31 9.79
CA GLN A 113 -12.36 -12.98 11.16
C GLN A 113 -12.94 -14.01 12.13
N PRO A 114 -12.35 -14.19 13.32
CA PRO A 114 -12.98 -14.98 14.35
C PRO A 114 -14.34 -14.41 14.73
N ARG A 115 -15.31 -15.30 14.89
CA ARG A 115 -16.68 -14.94 15.29
C ARG A 115 -16.75 -14.41 16.74
N PHE A 116 -15.88 -14.94 17.60
CA PHE A 116 -15.87 -14.62 19.02
C PHE A 116 -14.56 -13.92 19.42
N GLN A 117 -14.66 -12.86 20.21
CA GLN A 117 -13.50 -12.11 20.69
C GLN A 117 -12.53 -12.97 21.53
N SER A 118 -13.05 -13.98 22.24
CA SER A 118 -12.26 -14.93 23.03
C SER A 118 -11.50 -15.97 22.19
N SER A 119 -11.75 -16.05 20.89
CA SER A 119 -10.95 -16.88 19.98
C SER A 119 -9.54 -16.32 19.82
N ARG A 120 -8.55 -17.21 19.79
CA ARG A 120 -7.14 -16.89 19.55
C ARG A 120 -6.74 -16.97 18.07
N GLN A 121 -7.68 -17.26 17.18
CA GLN A 121 -7.42 -17.33 15.75
C GLN A 121 -7.05 -15.96 15.19
N PRO A 122 -6.07 -15.89 14.27
CA PRO A 122 -5.75 -14.65 13.55
C PRO A 122 -6.88 -14.24 12.58
N TYR A 123 -6.84 -13.02 12.12
CA TYR A 123 -7.51 -12.65 10.88
C TYR A 123 -6.90 -13.43 9.73
N GLY A 124 -7.71 -13.97 8.85
CA GLY A 124 -7.28 -14.80 7.73
C GLY A 124 -7.68 -14.21 6.38
N VAL A 125 -6.71 -13.93 5.54
CA VAL A 125 -6.94 -13.47 4.16
C VAL A 125 -6.27 -14.44 3.19
N ARG A 126 -7.00 -14.85 2.16
CA ARG A 126 -6.46 -15.64 1.05
C ARG A 126 -6.79 -14.99 -0.26
N LEU A 127 -5.77 -14.64 -0.99
CA LEU A 127 -5.82 -14.02 -2.30
C LEU A 127 -5.19 -14.96 -3.33
N ARG A 128 -5.50 -14.76 -4.61
CA ARG A 128 -4.77 -15.37 -5.73
C ARG A 128 -4.40 -14.28 -6.72
N LEU A 129 -3.13 -14.19 -7.02
CA LEU A 129 -2.59 -13.31 -8.05
C LEU A 129 -2.24 -14.16 -9.28
N ASP A 130 -3.04 -14.01 -10.33
CA ASP A 130 -2.85 -14.75 -11.59
C ASP A 130 -1.89 -14.02 -12.54
N GLY A 131 -1.74 -12.70 -12.42
CA GLY A 131 -0.84 -11.89 -13.24
C GLY A 131 -0.86 -10.42 -12.83
N GLY A 132 0.17 -9.68 -13.25
CA GLY A 132 0.34 -8.26 -12.94
C GLY A 132 1.06 -8.00 -11.64
N ARG A 133 0.86 -6.82 -11.05
CA ARG A 133 1.58 -6.37 -9.86
C ARG A 133 0.62 -5.93 -8.76
N ILE A 134 0.90 -6.36 -7.53
CA ILE A 134 0.20 -5.90 -6.34
C ILE A 134 1.19 -5.50 -5.26
N ARG A 135 0.78 -4.54 -4.44
CA ARG A 135 1.45 -4.23 -3.18
C ARG A 135 0.50 -4.48 -2.04
N ILE A 136 0.92 -5.27 -1.07
CA ILE A 136 0.14 -5.62 0.10
C ILE A 136 0.76 -4.91 1.30
N PHE A 137 -0.05 -4.12 1.97
CA PHE A 137 0.27 -3.54 3.26
C PHE A 137 -0.63 -4.16 4.33
N THR A 138 -0.04 -4.64 5.41
CA THR A 138 -0.76 -5.26 6.52
C THR A 138 -0.29 -4.67 7.83
N ASN A 139 -1.23 -4.22 8.65
CA ASN A 139 -0.97 -3.74 9.99
C ASN A 139 -2.06 -4.26 10.93
N SER A 140 -1.69 -4.97 11.98
CA SER A 140 -2.65 -5.36 13.01
C SER A 140 -2.63 -4.34 14.12
N ARG A 141 -3.70 -3.57 14.22
CA ARG A 141 -3.92 -2.58 15.29
C ARG A 141 -4.43 -3.20 16.58
N ASP A 142 -5.17 -4.27 16.45
CA ASP A 142 -5.64 -5.06 17.57
C ASP A 142 -4.52 -6.07 17.90
N GLU A 143 -4.36 -6.47 19.14
CA GLU A 143 -3.39 -7.50 19.57
C GLU A 143 -3.56 -8.86 18.84
N ARG A 144 -4.36 -8.86 17.75
CA ARG A 144 -4.68 -10.03 16.95
C ARG A 144 -3.94 -10.02 15.63
N ALA A 145 -3.09 -11.00 15.42
CA ALA A 145 -2.31 -11.17 14.20
C ALA A 145 -3.19 -11.27 12.95
N LEU A 146 -2.71 -10.74 11.83
CA LEU A 146 -3.25 -10.94 10.50
C LEU A 146 -2.32 -11.90 9.74
N VAL A 147 -2.89 -12.94 9.17
CA VAL A 147 -2.19 -13.88 8.28
C VAL A 147 -2.77 -13.74 6.88
N VAL A 148 -1.94 -13.32 5.94
CA VAL A 148 -2.28 -13.23 4.53
C VAL A 148 -1.58 -14.34 3.76
N ARG A 149 -2.34 -15.10 3.00
CA ARG A 149 -1.81 -16.06 2.03
C ARG A 149 -2.12 -15.58 0.62
N VAL A 150 -1.09 -15.50 -0.21
CA VAL A 150 -1.21 -15.19 -1.64
C VAL A 150 -0.86 -16.44 -2.43
N ASP A 151 -1.85 -17.03 -3.09
CA ASP A 151 -1.63 -18.11 -4.06
C ASP A 151 -1.10 -17.48 -5.36
N LEU A 152 -0.04 -18.05 -5.91
CA LEU A 152 0.72 -17.57 -7.08
C LEU A 152 0.75 -18.66 -8.15
N PRO A 153 1.05 -18.38 -9.43
CA PRO A 153 1.09 -19.40 -10.49
C PRO A 153 2.05 -20.57 -10.23
N HIS A 154 3.10 -20.34 -9.44
CA HIS A 154 4.17 -21.32 -9.20
C HIS A 154 4.31 -21.71 -7.73
N GLY A 155 3.29 -21.41 -6.91
CA GLY A 155 3.31 -21.71 -5.48
C GLY A 155 2.45 -20.77 -4.65
N TYR A 156 2.91 -20.43 -3.47
CA TYR A 156 2.22 -19.47 -2.61
C TYR A 156 3.16 -18.75 -1.64
N ALA A 157 2.71 -17.60 -1.16
CA ALA A 157 3.38 -16.84 -0.11
C ALA A 157 2.50 -16.74 1.13
N VAL A 158 3.10 -16.82 2.32
CA VAL A 158 2.45 -16.54 3.61
C VAL A 158 3.14 -15.34 4.23
N LEU A 159 2.38 -14.28 4.47
CA LEU A 159 2.83 -12.99 4.93
C LEU A 159 2.48 -12.79 6.40
N SER A 160 3.38 -12.19 7.15
CA SER A 160 3.12 -11.55 8.43
C SER A 160 2.63 -10.12 8.25
N GLU A 161 2.76 -9.30 9.28
CA GLU A 161 2.56 -7.85 9.17
C GLU A 161 3.73 -7.22 8.45
N GLY A 162 3.43 -6.26 7.55
CA GLY A 162 4.47 -5.60 6.78
C GLY A 162 4.00 -5.02 5.45
N SER A 163 4.97 -4.75 4.57
CA SER A 163 4.80 -4.20 3.23
C SER A 163 5.52 -5.08 2.21
N TYR A 164 4.78 -5.55 1.21
CA TYR A 164 5.18 -6.60 0.28
C TYR A 164 4.78 -6.26 -1.14
N ASN A 165 5.69 -6.40 -2.07
CA ASN A 165 5.44 -6.18 -3.50
C ASN A 165 5.58 -7.51 -4.26
N PHE A 166 4.53 -7.88 -5.00
CA PHE A 166 4.50 -9.05 -5.88
C PHE A 166 4.34 -8.60 -7.31
N SER A 167 5.16 -9.16 -8.20
CA SER A 167 5.02 -9.02 -9.65
C SER A 167 4.96 -10.40 -10.29
N VAL A 168 3.86 -10.71 -10.96
CA VAL A 168 3.65 -11.97 -11.67
C VAL A 168 3.61 -11.68 -13.16
N GLN A 169 4.59 -12.19 -13.87
CA GLN A 169 4.67 -12.22 -15.32
C GLN A 169 4.41 -13.66 -15.80
N GLU A 170 4.23 -13.88 -17.12
CA GLU A 170 3.81 -15.16 -17.68
C GLU A 170 4.60 -16.39 -17.18
N SER A 171 5.90 -16.25 -16.95
CA SER A 171 6.78 -17.34 -16.55
C SER A 171 7.44 -17.15 -15.19
N ARG A 172 7.27 -15.99 -14.53
CA ARG A 172 8.06 -15.64 -13.35
C ARG A 172 7.23 -14.89 -12.31
N THR A 173 7.49 -15.20 -11.06
CA THR A 173 7.00 -14.45 -9.89
C THR A 173 8.17 -13.81 -9.18
N ASP A 174 8.15 -12.48 -9.08
CA ASP A 174 9.09 -11.69 -8.29
C ASP A 174 8.42 -11.25 -6.99
N LEU A 175 9.18 -11.28 -5.90
CA LEU A 175 8.78 -10.82 -4.58
C LEU A 175 9.84 -9.91 -4.01
N SER A 176 9.45 -8.73 -3.54
CA SER A 176 10.30 -7.90 -2.69
C SER A 176 9.59 -7.57 -1.37
N VAL A 177 10.36 -7.52 -0.29
CA VAL A 177 9.89 -7.29 1.07
C VAL A 177 10.45 -5.96 1.56
N SER A 178 9.59 -4.95 1.73
CA SER A 178 10.00 -3.68 2.33
C SER A 178 10.02 -3.77 3.86
N GLN A 179 8.99 -4.42 4.43
CA GLN A 179 8.83 -4.65 5.88
C GLN A 179 8.20 -6.01 6.12
N GLY A 180 8.49 -6.60 7.29
CA GLY A 180 7.93 -7.89 7.69
C GLY A 180 8.72 -9.07 7.16
N GLU A 181 8.12 -10.24 7.16
CA GLU A 181 8.71 -11.50 6.71
C GLU A 181 7.71 -12.31 5.89
N VAL A 182 8.20 -12.95 4.83
CA VAL A 182 7.42 -13.80 3.92
C VAL A 182 8.01 -15.19 3.90
N GLN A 183 7.15 -16.20 4.02
CA GLN A 183 7.45 -17.56 3.64
C GLN A 183 6.96 -17.79 2.20
N LEU A 184 7.90 -17.82 1.25
CA LEU A 184 7.61 -18.14 -0.15
C LEU A 184 7.80 -19.64 -0.38
N VAL A 185 6.76 -20.31 -0.85
CA VAL A 185 6.73 -21.77 -1.04
C VAL A 185 6.44 -22.09 -2.50
N HIS A 186 7.32 -22.83 -3.14
CA HIS A 186 7.16 -23.30 -4.51
C HIS A 186 6.33 -24.58 -4.57
N ASP A 187 5.73 -24.90 -5.71
CA ASP A 187 4.92 -26.12 -5.92
C ASP A 187 5.72 -27.41 -5.75
N SER A 188 7.06 -27.38 -5.88
CA SER A 188 7.94 -28.51 -5.55
C SER A 188 8.06 -28.78 -4.04
N GLY A 189 7.52 -27.92 -3.19
CA GLY A 189 7.67 -27.96 -1.73
C GLY A 189 8.90 -27.23 -1.19
N ALA A 190 9.77 -26.68 -2.05
CA ALA A 190 10.87 -25.83 -1.61
C ALA A 190 10.32 -24.53 -1.02
N ALA A 191 10.86 -24.10 0.11
CA ALA A 191 10.43 -22.91 0.82
C ALA A 191 11.63 -22.01 1.15
N LEU A 192 11.42 -20.70 1.05
CA LEU A 192 12.41 -19.68 1.38
C LEU A 192 11.76 -18.58 2.24
N ALA A 193 12.40 -18.24 3.36
CA ALA A 193 12.05 -17.06 4.15
C ALA A 193 12.72 -15.82 3.56
N VAL A 194 11.93 -14.79 3.28
CA VAL A 194 12.42 -13.51 2.73
C VAL A 194 12.13 -12.42 3.75
N GLY A 195 13.19 -11.82 4.27
CA GLY A 195 13.14 -10.75 5.26
C GLY A 195 13.09 -9.35 4.64
N PRO A 196 13.02 -8.31 5.48
CA PRO A 196 12.93 -6.92 5.03
C PRO A 196 14.18 -6.48 4.26
N GLY A 197 13.98 -5.68 3.21
CA GLY A 197 15.04 -5.22 2.31
C GLY A 197 15.60 -6.30 1.39
N LEU A 198 14.92 -7.44 1.25
CA LEU A 198 15.33 -8.54 0.38
C LEU A 198 14.31 -8.79 -0.71
N ARG A 199 14.80 -9.27 -1.86
CA ARG A 199 13.97 -9.77 -2.96
C ARG A 199 14.39 -11.17 -3.39
N THR A 200 13.46 -11.87 -3.99
CA THR A 200 13.68 -13.19 -4.61
C THR A 200 12.71 -13.37 -5.76
N TRP A 201 12.93 -14.42 -6.54
CA TRP A 201 12.02 -14.81 -7.60
C TRP A 201 11.93 -16.33 -7.72
N MET A 202 10.85 -16.79 -8.34
CA MET A 202 10.64 -18.19 -8.70
C MET A 202 9.91 -18.28 -10.05
N ASP A 203 10.01 -19.41 -10.71
CA ASP A 203 9.22 -19.76 -11.91
C ASP A 203 8.73 -21.21 -11.84
N GLY A 204 8.01 -21.70 -12.85
CA GLY A 204 7.45 -23.07 -12.83
C GLY A 204 8.46 -24.20 -12.75
N SER A 205 9.74 -23.94 -13.05
CA SER A 205 10.83 -24.94 -13.02
C SER A 205 11.87 -24.66 -11.95
N THR A 206 11.94 -23.41 -11.51
CA THR A 206 13.00 -22.91 -10.63
C THR A 206 12.39 -22.52 -9.28
N PRO A 207 12.72 -23.21 -8.18
CA PRO A 207 12.29 -22.84 -6.84
C PRO A 207 12.84 -21.46 -6.45
N PRO A 208 12.36 -20.85 -5.33
CA PRO A 208 12.85 -19.56 -4.88
C PRO A 208 14.37 -19.53 -4.80
N GLN A 209 14.98 -18.56 -5.48
CA GLN A 209 16.42 -18.39 -5.50
C GLN A 209 16.91 -17.72 -4.22
N GLU A 210 18.21 -17.78 -3.95
CA GLU A 210 18.80 -17.04 -2.84
C GLU A 210 18.37 -15.59 -2.86
N THR A 211 18.09 -15.05 -1.67
CA THR A 211 17.68 -13.66 -1.54
C THR A 211 18.84 -12.74 -1.92
N ILE A 212 18.51 -11.75 -2.76
CA ILE A 212 19.41 -10.64 -3.05
C ILE A 212 18.87 -9.37 -2.37
N SER A 213 19.74 -8.39 -2.14
CA SER A 213 19.26 -7.10 -1.66
C SER A 213 18.16 -6.60 -2.59
N ALA A 214 17.03 -6.21 -2.03
CA ALA A 214 16.06 -5.41 -2.74
C ALA A 214 16.75 -4.13 -3.22
N GLU A 215 16.13 -3.44 -4.17
CA GLU A 215 16.55 -2.10 -4.56
C GLU A 215 16.91 -1.27 -3.32
N ARG A 216 18.07 -0.63 -3.33
CA ARG A 216 18.50 0.18 -2.20
C ARG A 216 17.64 1.43 -2.11
N ASN A 217 16.85 1.56 -1.04
CA ASN A 217 16.14 2.79 -0.75
C ASN A 217 17.11 3.83 -0.15
N LEU A 218 17.22 4.99 -0.78
CA LEU A 218 18.03 6.09 -0.31
C LEU A 218 17.33 6.95 0.75
N ILE A 219 15.98 6.93 0.78
CA ILE A 219 15.18 7.60 1.80
C ILE A 219 15.15 6.76 3.07
N ARG A 220 15.44 7.38 4.20
CA ARG A 220 15.32 6.79 5.52
C ARG A 220 13.97 7.16 6.13
N SER A 221 13.36 6.24 6.86
CA SER A 221 12.07 6.45 7.57
C SER A 221 10.96 7.05 6.68
N GLY A 222 10.89 6.63 5.41
CA GLY A 222 9.82 7.04 4.51
C GLY A 222 8.50 6.30 4.75
N ASP A 223 8.51 5.31 5.62
CA ASP A 223 7.34 4.61 6.17
C ASP A 223 6.73 5.32 7.39
N PHE A 224 7.39 6.38 7.88
CA PHE A 224 6.99 7.20 9.01
C PHE A 224 6.80 6.44 10.34
N ASN A 225 7.45 5.29 10.51
CA ASN A 225 7.40 4.51 11.75
C ASN A 225 8.29 5.10 12.85
N GLN A 226 9.31 5.88 12.47
CA GLN A 226 10.17 6.64 13.39
C GLN A 226 9.64 8.07 13.57
N PRO A 227 10.00 8.78 14.65
CA PRO A 227 9.68 10.19 14.79
C PRO A 227 10.18 10.99 13.59
N LEU A 228 9.32 11.85 13.03
CA LEU A 228 9.62 12.57 11.78
C LEU A 228 10.94 13.36 11.85
N LEU A 229 11.17 14.06 12.95
CA LEU A 229 12.33 14.95 13.12
C LEU A 229 13.68 14.23 13.33
N GLU A 230 13.69 12.90 13.42
CA GLU A 230 14.96 12.15 13.48
C GLU A 230 15.63 12.07 12.11
N GLU A 231 14.84 11.99 11.03
CA GLU A 231 15.35 11.79 9.67
C GLU A 231 14.93 12.89 8.69
N TRP A 232 13.92 13.70 9.05
CA TRP A 232 13.40 14.77 8.22
C TRP A 232 13.45 16.12 8.91
N GLU A 233 13.89 17.13 8.20
CA GLU A 233 13.79 18.53 8.61
C GLU A 233 12.45 19.09 8.11
N VAL A 234 11.61 19.56 9.03
CA VAL A 234 10.31 20.17 8.72
C VAL A 234 10.47 21.68 8.65
N TYR A 235 9.90 22.30 7.64
CA TYR A 235 9.90 23.74 7.46
C TYR A 235 8.51 24.26 7.08
N ALA A 236 8.27 25.55 7.31
CA ALA A 236 7.06 26.24 6.89
C ALA A 236 7.39 27.67 6.46
N GLU A 237 6.86 28.06 5.30
CA GLU A 237 6.96 29.40 4.74
C GLU A 237 5.58 30.02 4.64
N ALA A 238 5.34 31.06 5.43
CA ALA A 238 4.04 31.73 5.48
C ALA A 238 4.23 33.21 5.79
N PRO A 239 4.40 34.06 4.78
CA PRO A 239 4.50 35.49 4.99
C PRO A 239 3.16 36.03 5.53
N TYR A 240 3.20 36.58 6.73
CA TYR A 240 2.07 37.32 7.38
C TYR A 240 0.86 36.52 7.82
N VAL A 241 0.85 35.18 7.74
CA VAL A 241 -0.29 34.33 8.11
C VAL A 241 0.18 33.08 8.88
N ALA A 242 -0.76 32.32 9.43
CA ALA A 242 -0.47 31.03 10.02
C ALA A 242 0.06 30.06 8.95
N ALA A 243 1.21 29.47 9.23
CA ALA A 243 1.79 28.43 8.40
C ALA A 243 0.97 27.13 8.46
N GLY A 244 1.16 26.29 7.46
CA GLY A 244 0.71 24.90 7.55
C GLY A 244 1.56 24.07 8.52
N THR A 245 1.13 22.84 8.79
CA THR A 245 1.83 21.87 9.62
C THR A 245 2.07 20.57 8.86
N VAL A 246 3.13 19.85 9.26
CA VAL A 246 3.37 18.46 8.89
C VAL A 246 3.45 17.64 10.17
N GLU A 247 2.58 16.66 10.32
CA GLU A 247 2.52 15.80 11.51
C GLU A 247 2.45 14.34 11.10
N VAL A 248 3.07 13.45 11.88
CA VAL A 248 2.94 12.02 11.69
C VAL A 248 1.71 11.52 12.42
N GLY A 249 0.88 10.81 11.71
CA GLY A 249 -0.35 10.22 12.22
C GLY A 249 -0.54 8.79 11.73
N GLU A 250 -1.75 8.30 11.92
CA GLU A 250 -2.16 7.00 11.43
C GLU A 250 -3.51 7.13 10.72
N GLN A 251 -3.57 6.64 9.47
CA GLN A 251 -4.78 6.66 8.65
C GLN A 251 -4.89 5.35 7.86
N ASP A 252 -6.08 4.75 7.86
CA ASP A 252 -6.40 3.51 7.12
C ASP A 252 -5.41 2.35 7.39
N GLY A 253 -4.91 2.25 8.63
CA GLY A 253 -4.01 1.18 9.04
C GLY A 253 -2.53 1.42 8.70
N ARG A 254 -2.15 2.59 8.17
CA ARG A 254 -0.78 2.93 7.81
C ARG A 254 -0.32 4.21 8.50
N ARG A 255 0.98 4.33 8.71
CA ARG A 255 1.60 5.57 9.17
C ARG A 255 1.65 6.56 8.02
N VAL A 256 1.35 7.81 8.30
CA VAL A 256 1.27 8.89 7.30
C VAL A 256 1.96 10.15 7.80
N ALA A 257 2.58 10.89 6.89
CA ALA A 257 2.86 12.31 7.12
C ALA A 257 1.69 13.12 6.55
N HIS A 258 1.06 13.93 7.40
CA HIS A 258 -0.13 14.72 7.13
C HIS A 258 0.21 16.19 7.03
N PHE A 259 0.03 16.75 5.84
CA PHE A 259 0.28 18.16 5.50
C PHE A 259 -1.06 18.90 5.55
N VAL A 260 -1.17 19.93 6.37
CA VAL A 260 -2.42 20.67 6.55
C VAL A 260 -2.16 22.17 6.62
N ARG A 261 -2.92 22.91 5.85
CA ARG A 261 -3.10 24.36 6.03
C ARG A 261 -4.55 24.73 5.83
N LEU A 262 -5.14 25.37 6.83
CA LEU A 262 -6.50 25.89 6.83
C LEU A 262 -6.45 27.36 7.24
N GLY A 263 -6.79 28.25 6.32
CA GLY A 263 -6.75 29.71 6.55
C GLY A 263 -7.52 30.44 5.45
N GLU A 264 -7.24 31.72 5.27
CA GLU A 264 -7.82 32.53 4.20
C GLU A 264 -7.24 32.12 2.84
N ASP A 265 -8.10 32.05 1.82
CA ASP A 265 -7.69 31.86 0.43
C ASP A 265 -6.99 33.12 -0.12
N GLY A 266 -6.18 32.96 -1.16
CA GLY A 266 -5.49 34.05 -1.84
C GLY A 266 -4.10 34.35 -1.27
N ILE A 267 -3.68 33.69 -0.21
CA ILE A 267 -2.36 33.89 0.40
C ILE A 267 -1.54 32.62 0.20
N HIS A 268 -0.41 32.75 -0.50
CA HIS A 268 0.55 31.67 -0.69
C HIS A 268 1.19 31.28 0.61
N THR A 269 1.23 29.97 0.86
CA THR A 269 1.99 29.36 1.95
C THR A 269 2.59 28.06 1.47
N GLU A 270 3.68 27.65 2.08
CA GLU A 270 4.32 26.36 1.83
C GLU A 270 4.65 25.69 3.16
N VAL A 271 4.42 24.38 3.24
CA VAL A 271 4.91 23.55 4.34
C VAL A 271 5.50 22.27 3.76
N GLY A 272 6.62 21.86 4.28
CA GLY A 272 7.31 20.72 3.73
C GLY A 272 8.25 20.03 4.70
N MET A 273 8.77 18.94 4.23
CA MET A 273 9.83 18.18 4.87
C MET A 273 10.94 17.87 3.87
N VAL A 274 12.17 17.93 4.33
CA VAL A 274 13.35 17.65 3.52
C VAL A 274 14.25 16.64 4.21
N GLN A 275 14.80 15.72 3.43
CA GLN A 275 15.82 14.80 3.89
C GLN A 275 17.08 14.98 3.06
N LYS A 276 18.20 15.18 3.73
CA LYS A 276 19.52 15.15 3.12
C LYS A 276 19.89 13.70 2.81
N ILE A 277 20.11 13.40 1.53
CA ILE A 277 20.47 12.07 1.03
C ILE A 277 21.99 11.92 0.95
N ASP A 278 22.66 12.83 0.25
CA ASP A 278 24.12 12.91 0.11
C ASP A 278 24.73 11.57 -0.37
N GLN A 279 24.23 11.05 -1.49
CA GLN A 279 24.63 9.74 -2.01
C GLN A 279 25.07 9.84 -3.48
N ASP A 280 26.21 9.24 -3.79
CA ASP A 280 26.65 8.98 -5.16
C ASP A 280 25.76 7.90 -5.78
N VAL A 281 25.23 8.18 -6.96
CA VAL A 281 24.37 7.25 -7.74
C VAL A 281 24.92 6.96 -9.13
N ASN A 282 26.15 7.34 -9.40
CA ASN A 282 26.78 7.26 -10.72
C ASN A 282 26.91 5.81 -11.26
N GLY A 283 26.97 4.83 -10.35
CA GLY A 283 27.10 3.41 -10.69
C GLY A 283 25.78 2.64 -10.85
N TYR A 284 24.63 3.30 -10.72
CA TYR A 284 23.32 2.65 -10.82
C TYR A 284 22.67 2.92 -12.18
N ASP A 285 21.94 1.93 -12.70
CA ASP A 285 21.21 2.03 -13.96
C ASP A 285 19.75 2.45 -13.80
N SER A 286 19.24 2.37 -12.58
CA SER A 286 17.87 2.74 -12.22
C SER A 286 17.83 3.69 -11.03
N LEU A 287 16.95 4.69 -11.10
CA LEU A 287 16.60 5.60 -10.03
C LEU A 287 15.10 5.86 -10.13
N VAL A 288 14.33 5.32 -9.17
CA VAL A 288 12.86 5.40 -9.17
C VAL A 288 12.36 5.94 -7.85
N PHE A 289 11.51 6.96 -7.91
CA PHE A 289 10.81 7.49 -6.73
C PHE A 289 9.44 6.84 -6.59
N HIS A 290 9.12 6.38 -5.39
CA HIS A 290 7.82 5.83 -5.03
C HIS A 290 7.17 6.63 -3.89
N LEU A 291 5.84 6.81 -3.95
CA LEU A 291 5.06 7.48 -2.94
C LEU A 291 3.59 7.05 -3.00
N ASP A 292 3.00 6.74 -1.86
CA ASP A 292 1.53 6.68 -1.74
C ASP A 292 1.03 8.06 -1.29
N VAL A 293 0.11 8.65 -2.06
CA VAL A 293 -0.43 10.00 -1.82
C VAL A 293 -1.95 10.00 -1.77
N ARG A 294 -2.51 10.82 -0.89
CA ARG A 294 -3.95 11.08 -0.78
C ARG A 294 -4.19 12.57 -0.62
N LEU A 295 -4.98 13.17 -1.52
CA LEU A 295 -5.36 14.58 -1.45
C LEU A 295 -6.75 14.72 -0.82
N LEU A 296 -6.86 15.57 0.19
CA LEU A 296 -8.11 15.80 0.93
C LEU A 296 -8.66 17.21 0.67
N ARG A 297 -7.79 18.19 0.49
CA ARG A 297 -8.19 19.59 0.23
C ARG A 297 -7.25 20.26 -0.74
N GLN A 298 -7.84 21.02 -1.66
CA GLN A 298 -7.13 21.89 -2.57
C GLN A 298 -8.04 23.09 -2.91
N THR A 299 -7.68 24.30 -2.52
CA THR A 299 -8.49 25.50 -2.90
C THR A 299 -7.92 26.22 -4.10
N LEU A 300 -6.60 26.29 -4.26
CA LEU A 300 -5.94 26.79 -5.45
C LEU A 300 -6.08 25.76 -6.59
N GLN A 301 -6.59 26.17 -7.74
CA GLN A 301 -6.82 25.29 -8.89
C GLN A 301 -5.51 24.92 -9.60
N GLY A 302 -5.43 23.67 -10.08
CA GLY A 302 -4.23 23.14 -10.76
C GLY A 302 -3.02 23.20 -9.86
N ALA A 303 -1.98 23.88 -10.33
CA ALA A 303 -0.75 24.15 -9.63
C ALA A 303 -0.42 25.64 -9.52
N GLY A 304 -1.47 26.47 -9.47
CA GLY A 304 -1.35 27.93 -9.51
C GLY A 304 -0.95 28.46 -10.89
N GLU A 305 -0.87 29.77 -11.02
CA GLU A 305 -0.58 30.46 -12.27
C GLU A 305 0.77 30.08 -12.90
N LYS A 306 1.76 29.73 -12.06
CA LYS A 306 3.12 29.38 -12.50
C LYS A 306 3.42 27.89 -12.51
N SER A 307 2.42 27.04 -12.27
CA SER A 307 2.60 25.58 -12.14
C SER A 307 3.62 25.16 -11.09
N SER A 308 3.66 25.85 -9.95
CA SER A 308 4.60 25.62 -8.84
C SER A 308 3.93 25.32 -7.50
N GLU A 309 2.60 25.50 -7.41
CA GLU A 309 1.84 25.43 -6.16
C GLU A 309 0.89 24.22 -6.19
N PHE A 310 1.41 23.09 -5.82
CA PHE A 310 0.64 21.84 -5.73
C PHE A 310 0.20 21.56 -4.28
N PRO A 311 -0.99 20.97 -4.06
CA PRO A 311 -1.38 20.50 -2.72
C PRO A 311 -0.45 19.39 -2.19
N LEU A 312 0.31 18.76 -3.07
CA LEU A 312 1.49 17.96 -2.74
C LEU A 312 2.44 17.91 -3.93
N ARG A 313 3.74 18.08 -3.67
CA ARG A 313 4.82 17.99 -4.66
C ARG A 313 6.06 17.31 -4.07
N ILE A 314 6.73 16.55 -4.93
CA ILE A 314 8.02 15.94 -4.70
C ILE A 314 9.07 16.76 -5.45
N GLU A 315 10.24 16.94 -4.85
CA GLU A 315 11.40 17.50 -5.51
C GLU A 315 12.66 16.75 -5.10
N ILE A 316 13.46 16.35 -6.09
CA ILE A 316 14.77 15.73 -5.89
C ILE A 316 15.82 16.72 -6.37
N ALA A 317 16.67 17.19 -5.46
CA ALA A 317 17.85 17.97 -5.79
C ALA A 317 19.03 17.03 -6.04
N TYR A 318 19.70 17.20 -7.17
CA TYR A 318 20.80 16.35 -7.58
C TYR A 318 21.89 17.13 -8.32
N THR A 319 23.10 16.60 -8.31
CA THR A 319 24.19 17.06 -9.14
C THR A 319 24.34 16.12 -10.34
N ASP A 320 24.38 16.64 -11.54
CA ASP A 320 24.50 15.84 -12.77
C ASP A 320 25.94 15.36 -13.02
N ILE A 321 26.13 14.54 -14.06
CA ILE A 321 27.44 14.03 -14.48
C ILE A 321 28.44 15.12 -14.91
N TYR A 322 27.99 16.37 -15.09
CA TYR A 322 28.82 17.53 -15.43
C TYR A 322 29.12 18.42 -14.21
N GLY A 323 28.64 18.03 -13.02
CA GLY A 323 28.81 18.77 -11.77
C GLY A 323 27.85 19.96 -11.59
N LYS A 324 26.75 20.00 -12.37
CA LYS A 324 25.74 21.05 -12.26
C LYS A 324 24.62 20.63 -11.30
N ASP A 325 24.27 21.51 -10.38
CA ASP A 325 23.13 21.31 -9.48
C ASP A 325 21.82 21.59 -10.20
N LEU A 326 20.93 20.61 -10.15
CA LEU A 326 19.64 20.58 -10.83
C LEU A 326 18.55 20.05 -9.88
N ARG A 327 17.29 20.19 -10.32
CA ARG A 327 16.15 19.66 -9.60
C ARG A 327 15.19 18.97 -10.57
N TRP A 328 14.68 17.84 -10.14
CA TRP A 328 13.53 17.20 -10.75
C TRP A 328 12.36 17.28 -9.79
N GLY A 329 11.14 17.47 -10.30
CA GLY A 329 9.96 17.56 -9.45
C GLY A 329 8.69 17.08 -10.13
N HIS A 330 7.78 16.54 -9.31
CA HIS A 330 6.47 16.05 -9.73
C HIS A 330 5.43 16.40 -8.68
N GLY A 331 4.26 16.87 -9.12
CA GLY A 331 3.18 17.30 -8.23
C GLY A 331 1.89 16.52 -8.44
N PHE A 332 0.99 16.62 -7.47
CA PHE A 332 -0.35 15.98 -7.53
C PHE A 332 -1.42 17.02 -7.29
N TYR A 333 -2.53 16.93 -8.03
CA TYR A 333 -3.66 17.84 -7.90
C TYR A 333 -4.97 17.12 -8.23
N TYR A 334 -6.13 17.69 -7.85
CA TYR A 334 -7.45 17.18 -8.27
C TYR A 334 -8.38 18.24 -8.87
N ARG A 335 -8.13 19.52 -8.63
CA ARG A 335 -8.91 20.62 -9.23
C ARG A 335 -8.25 21.12 -10.50
N ASP A 336 -8.96 21.07 -11.61
CA ASP A 336 -8.44 21.54 -12.91
C ASP A 336 -8.05 23.01 -12.86
N PRO A 337 -6.92 23.39 -13.48
CA PRO A 337 -6.54 24.77 -13.63
C PRO A 337 -7.47 25.48 -14.63
N PRO A 338 -7.61 26.82 -14.55
CA PRO A 338 -8.15 27.61 -15.63
C PRO A 338 -7.38 27.35 -16.93
N ALA A 339 -8.05 27.43 -18.08
CA ALA A 339 -7.45 27.13 -19.39
C ALA A 339 -6.18 27.95 -19.72
N ALA A 340 -6.05 29.13 -19.11
CA ALA A 340 -4.88 30.00 -19.31
C ALA A 340 -3.66 29.66 -18.45
N TRP A 341 -3.82 28.78 -17.44
CA TRP A 341 -2.72 28.43 -16.54
C TRP A 341 -1.99 27.18 -17.03
N PRO A 342 -0.66 27.21 -17.10
CA PRO A 342 0.10 26.02 -17.45
C PRO A 342 -0.01 24.97 -16.36
N LEU A 343 0.12 23.72 -16.76
CA LEU A 343 0.28 22.59 -15.84
C LEU A 343 1.48 21.77 -16.29
N ILE A 344 2.55 21.82 -15.51
CA ILE A 344 3.84 21.20 -15.84
C ILE A 344 4.26 20.28 -14.69
N GLY A 345 4.57 19.03 -15.01
CA GLY A 345 5.15 18.08 -14.05
C GLY A 345 4.21 17.72 -12.91
N GLY A 346 2.98 17.29 -13.23
CA GLY A 346 2.04 16.84 -12.22
C GLY A 346 0.90 16.00 -12.78
N ASP A 347 0.38 15.10 -11.93
CA ASP A 347 -0.72 14.20 -12.21
C ASP A 347 -2.01 14.63 -11.53
N LYS A 348 -3.12 14.52 -12.28
CA LYS A 348 -4.45 14.66 -11.70
C LYS A 348 -4.86 13.34 -11.08
N ILE A 349 -5.12 13.35 -9.77
CA ILE A 349 -5.55 12.18 -9.02
C ILE A 349 -6.94 12.39 -8.41
N ALA A 350 -7.64 11.30 -8.10
CA ALA A 350 -8.93 11.38 -7.41
C ALA A 350 -8.75 11.91 -5.97
N PRO A 351 -9.58 12.87 -5.51
CA PRO A 351 -9.55 13.30 -4.12
C PRO A 351 -10.03 12.19 -3.20
N TYR A 352 -9.57 12.19 -1.95
CA TYR A 352 -9.93 11.28 -0.86
C TYR A 352 -9.50 9.82 -1.05
N SER A 353 -8.87 9.47 -2.18
CA SER A 353 -8.41 8.12 -2.52
C SER A 353 -6.89 8.04 -2.46
N TRP A 354 -6.36 6.92 -2.00
CA TRP A 354 -4.93 6.64 -2.07
C TRP A 354 -4.50 6.37 -3.50
N TYR A 355 -3.51 7.10 -3.96
CA TYR A 355 -2.86 6.91 -5.25
C TYR A 355 -1.41 6.48 -5.03
N SER A 356 -1.03 5.34 -5.59
CA SER A 356 0.35 4.85 -5.54
C SER A 356 1.09 5.38 -6.77
N TYR A 357 2.00 6.30 -6.53
CA TYR A 357 2.84 6.90 -7.56
C TYR A 357 4.19 6.20 -7.65
N GLU A 358 4.63 5.98 -8.86
CA GLU A 358 5.97 5.52 -9.19
C GLU A 358 6.47 6.36 -10.36
N SER A 359 7.63 6.99 -10.19
CA SER A 359 8.23 7.78 -11.28
C SER A 359 8.73 6.86 -12.40
N PRO A 360 8.86 7.36 -13.63
CA PRO A 360 9.74 6.72 -14.60
C PRO A 360 11.15 6.57 -14.04
N ASN A 361 11.96 5.67 -14.62
CA ASN A 361 13.38 5.61 -14.29
C ASN A 361 14.04 6.98 -14.57
N LEU A 362 14.44 7.69 -13.52
CA LEU A 362 15.00 9.04 -13.63
C LEU A 362 16.37 9.05 -14.32
N MET A 363 17.11 7.93 -14.31
CA MET A 363 18.36 7.81 -15.06
C MET A 363 18.13 7.87 -16.57
N GLU A 364 16.99 7.36 -17.03
CA GLU A 364 16.58 7.40 -18.45
C GLU A 364 15.86 8.71 -18.80
N LEU A 365 14.94 9.15 -17.93
CA LEU A 365 14.17 10.39 -18.14
C LEU A 365 15.10 11.60 -18.24
N LEU A 366 16.13 11.64 -17.39
CA LEU A 366 17.09 12.74 -17.26
C LEU A 366 18.44 12.43 -17.93
N ARG A 367 18.47 11.59 -18.96
CA ARG A 367 19.71 11.10 -19.58
C ARG A 367 20.69 12.20 -20.01
N ASP A 368 20.19 13.38 -20.44
CA ASP A 368 21.01 14.52 -20.86
C ASP A 368 21.61 15.30 -19.66
N THR A 369 21.01 15.14 -18.50
CA THR A 369 21.43 15.70 -17.20
C THR A 369 21.38 14.61 -16.15
N ARG A 370 21.90 13.44 -16.50
CA ARG A 370 21.81 12.22 -15.68
C ARG A 370 22.32 12.49 -14.27
N PRO A 371 21.54 12.12 -13.22
CA PRO A 371 21.97 12.25 -11.85
C PRO A 371 23.25 11.44 -11.57
N ALA A 372 24.25 12.10 -10.99
CA ALA A 372 25.47 11.47 -10.50
C ALA A 372 25.49 11.44 -8.95
N HIS A 373 24.89 12.43 -8.33
CA HIS A 373 24.81 12.54 -6.88
C HIS A 373 23.45 13.08 -6.46
N ILE A 374 22.78 12.40 -5.53
CA ILE A 374 21.51 12.88 -4.94
C ILE A 374 21.82 13.71 -3.70
N ASN A 375 21.47 14.98 -3.74
CA ASN A 375 21.73 15.91 -2.64
C ASN A 375 20.66 15.80 -1.57
N SER A 376 19.37 15.93 -1.95
CA SER A 376 18.23 15.86 -1.03
C SER A 376 16.92 15.49 -1.73
N VAL A 377 15.99 15.00 -0.95
CA VAL A 377 14.58 14.84 -1.34
C VAL A 377 13.73 15.78 -0.49
N ARG A 378 12.84 16.51 -1.13
CA ARG A 378 11.86 17.40 -0.50
C ARG A 378 10.46 16.96 -0.89
N ILE A 379 9.56 16.90 0.09
CA ILE A 379 8.15 16.66 -0.10
C ILE A 379 7.38 17.78 0.57
N TYR A 380 6.54 18.48 -0.17
CA TYR A 380 5.88 19.68 0.33
C TYR A 380 4.51 19.91 -0.29
N ALA A 381 3.71 20.68 0.43
CA ALA A 381 2.43 21.20 0.00
C ALA A 381 2.53 22.72 -0.10
N SER A 382 2.02 23.30 -1.19
CA SER A 382 2.03 24.74 -1.39
C SER A 382 0.75 25.24 -2.07
N GLY A 383 0.45 26.52 -1.86
CA GLY A 383 -0.76 27.18 -2.35
C GLY A 383 -1.53 27.88 -1.26
N TRP A 384 -2.87 27.94 -1.37
CA TRP A 384 -3.71 28.63 -0.40
C TRP A 384 -4.10 27.73 0.79
N ASN A 385 -5.10 26.88 0.59
CA ASN A 385 -5.49 25.86 1.54
C ASN A 385 -5.30 24.47 0.93
N TYR A 386 -4.66 23.62 1.66
CA TYR A 386 -4.35 22.25 1.24
C TYR A 386 -4.41 21.30 2.40
N GLU A 387 -4.72 20.06 2.07
CA GLU A 387 -4.63 18.93 2.99
C GLU A 387 -4.25 17.70 2.17
N ALA A 388 -3.14 17.09 2.50
CA ALA A 388 -2.60 15.94 1.83
C ALA A 388 -1.97 14.97 2.83
N MET A 389 -2.04 13.69 2.54
CA MET A 389 -1.37 12.64 3.28
C MET A 389 -0.43 11.87 2.36
N ILE A 390 0.69 11.45 2.90
CA ILE A 390 1.61 10.55 2.21
C ILE A 390 2.00 9.38 3.09
N SER A 391 2.32 8.27 2.45
CA SER A 391 2.86 7.06 3.07
C SER A 391 3.89 6.44 2.15
N GLU A 392 4.77 5.59 2.69
CA GLU A 392 5.68 4.73 1.92
C GLU A 392 6.57 5.49 0.90
N ALA A 393 7.11 6.65 1.31
CA ALA A 393 8.04 7.39 0.47
C ALA A 393 9.38 6.63 0.30
N GLY A 394 9.82 6.45 -0.94
CA GLY A 394 11.09 5.76 -1.25
C GLY A 394 11.76 6.33 -2.49
N LEU A 395 13.10 6.34 -2.50
CA LEU A 395 13.92 6.61 -3.66
C LEU A 395 14.86 5.43 -3.87
N PHE A 396 14.56 4.61 -4.85
CA PHE A 396 15.21 3.33 -5.07
C PHE A 396 16.25 3.40 -6.17
N VAL A 397 17.42 2.80 -5.93
CA VAL A 397 18.51 2.64 -6.90
C VAL A 397 18.81 1.16 -7.15
N GLU A 398 19.07 0.81 -8.39
CA GLU A 398 19.46 -0.53 -8.83
C GLU A 398 20.60 -0.49 -9.87
#